data_eb423d60c54f6cc9f57c3bf8226e7812
#
_entry.id   eb423d60c54f6cc9f57c3bf8226e7812
#
_cell.length_a   1.000
_cell.length_b   1.000
_cell.length_c   1.000
_cell.angle_alpha   90.00
_cell.angle_beta   90.00
_cell.angle_gamma   90.00
#
_symmetry.space_group_name_H-M   'P 1'
#
loop_
_entity.id
_entity.type
_entity.pdbx_description
1 polymer ?
#
loop_
_entity_poly.entity_id
_entity_poly.type
_entity_poly.pdbx_seq_one_letter_code
_entity_poly.pdbx_strand_id
1 'polypeptide(L)'
;MRTTRCMVALAAAVALAAGTTGAFANTGSVAHVAGTLSAKKADGTTRLLSPRSEVRTGDTLSTERDSHAQINFSDGAQVTLKPSSSFRIDNFGFTKERPKEDSFLTSVLTGGLRIVTGLVGSRSRSKFSMGTATATIGIRGTTFSAHDCIASACAGLKPAVYVGVSNGSIVAQNEFGQQQVAAGQFLIIEKGQRPRLTDNPGLAIAPPQAFLKPTAAGGKASECIVR
;
A
#
# COMPACT_ATOMS: atom_id res chain seq x y z
N MET A 1 78.56 32.01 -10.95
CA MET A 1 77.66 31.99 -9.78
C MET A 1 76.30 32.51 -10.18
N ARG A 2 75.33 31.65 -10.46
CA ARG A 2 73.94 31.97 -10.77
C ARG A 2 73.07 30.93 -10.14
N THR A 3 72.39 31.28 -9.06
CA THR A 3 71.45 30.45 -8.32
C THR A 3 70.09 30.49 -8.98
N THR A 4 69.64 29.36 -9.51
CA THR A 4 68.30 29.19 -10.09
C THR A 4 67.33 28.74 -9.00
N ARG A 5 66.33 29.53 -8.64
CA ARG A 5 65.25 29.17 -7.69
C ARG A 5 64.18 28.41 -8.45
N CYS A 6 63.96 27.13 -8.09
CA CYS A 6 62.82 26.34 -8.48
C CYS A 6 61.59 26.77 -7.66
N MET A 7 60.60 27.34 -8.31
CA MET A 7 59.26 27.51 -7.73
C MET A 7 58.45 26.25 -7.93
N VAL A 8 58.14 25.56 -6.82
CA VAL A 8 57.23 24.43 -6.79
C VAL A 8 55.80 25.02 -6.66
N ALA A 9 54.99 24.90 -7.72
CA ALA A 9 53.58 25.23 -7.69
C ALA A 9 52.78 24.06 -7.10
N LEU A 10 52.22 24.26 -5.92
CA LEU A 10 51.32 23.33 -5.27
C LEU A 10 49.90 23.52 -5.81
N ALA A 11 49.47 22.60 -6.70
CA ALA A 11 48.12 22.60 -7.21
C ALA A 11 47.21 21.87 -6.21
N ALA A 12 46.39 22.61 -5.47
CA ALA A 12 45.36 22.02 -4.61
C ALA A 12 44.17 21.56 -5.45
N ALA A 13 44.02 20.26 -5.60
CA ALA A 13 42.82 19.63 -6.20
C ALA A 13 41.68 19.61 -5.17
N VAL A 14 40.72 20.51 -5.30
CA VAL A 14 39.45 20.47 -4.56
C VAL A 14 38.57 19.42 -5.19
N ALA A 15 38.47 18.23 -4.58
CA ALA A 15 37.55 17.19 -4.96
C ALA A 15 36.14 17.60 -4.51
N LEU A 16 35.29 18.07 -5.46
CA LEU A 16 33.85 18.26 -5.23
C LEU A 16 33.22 16.88 -5.08
N ALA A 17 32.96 16.45 -3.85
CA ALA A 17 32.11 15.31 -3.55
C ALA A 17 30.68 15.69 -3.91
N ALA A 18 30.27 15.41 -5.15
CA ALA A 18 28.88 15.44 -5.56
C ALA A 18 28.11 14.35 -4.81
N GLY A 19 27.52 14.72 -3.66
CA GLY A 19 26.58 13.87 -2.95
C GLY A 19 25.41 13.57 -3.89
N THR A 20 25.33 12.35 -4.40
CA THR A 20 24.17 11.87 -5.11
C THR A 20 23.03 11.74 -4.09
N THR A 21 22.22 12.79 -3.95
CA THR A 21 20.91 12.68 -3.32
C THR A 21 20.10 11.69 -4.15
N GLY A 22 20.07 10.43 -3.73
CA GLY A 22 19.19 9.42 -4.31
C GLY A 22 17.77 9.96 -4.23
N ALA A 23 17.20 10.34 -5.36
CA ALA A 23 15.79 10.64 -5.47
C ALA A 23 15.05 9.36 -5.11
N PHE A 24 14.52 9.27 -3.90
CA PHE A 24 13.61 8.20 -3.52
C PHE A 24 12.38 8.36 -4.41
N ALA A 25 12.26 7.45 -5.39
CA ALA A 25 11.09 7.44 -6.25
C ALA A 25 9.83 7.29 -5.37
N ASN A 26 8.87 8.19 -5.58
CA ASN A 26 7.59 8.14 -4.89
C ASN A 26 6.92 6.79 -5.12
N THR A 27 6.70 6.04 -4.06
CA THR A 27 6.00 4.76 -4.10
C THR A 27 4.53 4.98 -4.46
N GLY A 28 3.93 6.02 -3.87
CA GLY A 28 2.53 6.38 -4.09
C GLY A 28 2.14 7.64 -3.36
N SER A 29 0.88 7.99 -3.45
CA SER A 29 0.30 9.17 -2.79
C SER A 29 -1.08 8.86 -2.23
N VAL A 30 -1.44 9.58 -1.18
CA VAL A 30 -2.78 9.55 -0.59
C VAL A 30 -3.76 10.26 -1.53
N ALA A 31 -4.76 9.54 -2.03
CA ALA A 31 -5.80 10.09 -2.88
C ALA A 31 -6.93 10.73 -2.07
N HIS A 32 -7.41 10.00 -1.06
CA HIS A 32 -8.52 10.42 -0.20
C HIS A 32 -8.27 10.01 1.25
N VAL A 33 -8.72 10.83 2.19
CA VAL A 33 -8.82 10.53 3.62
C VAL A 33 -10.15 11.02 4.13
N ALA A 34 -10.86 10.16 4.84
CA ALA A 34 -11.99 10.52 5.69
C ALA A 34 -11.61 10.11 7.12
N GLY A 35 -11.53 11.07 8.04
CA GLY A 35 -10.99 10.87 9.38
C GLY A 35 -9.47 11.01 9.45
N THR A 36 -8.80 10.12 10.18
CA THR A 36 -7.35 10.19 10.46
C THR A 36 -6.59 9.05 9.79
N LEU A 37 -5.52 9.40 9.07
CA LEU A 37 -4.53 8.49 8.52
C LEU A 37 -3.15 8.89 9.03
N SER A 38 -2.40 7.93 9.55
CA SER A 38 -1.00 8.11 9.95
C SER A 38 -0.07 7.18 9.19
N ALA A 39 1.19 7.56 9.07
CA ALA A 39 2.27 6.71 8.59
C ALA A 39 3.36 6.63 9.65
N LYS A 40 3.75 5.42 10.03
CA LYS A 40 4.88 5.12 10.91
C LYS A 40 6.01 4.54 10.06
N LYS A 41 7.18 5.15 10.11
CA LYS A 41 8.40 4.66 9.47
C LYS A 41 9.05 3.54 10.28
N ALA A 42 10.01 2.85 9.66
CA ALA A 42 10.81 1.82 10.33
C ALA A 42 11.62 2.36 11.54
N ASP A 43 12.01 3.62 11.53
CA ASP A 43 12.69 4.31 12.64
C ASP A 43 11.75 4.69 13.81
N GLY A 44 10.46 4.37 13.69
CA GLY A 44 9.45 4.68 14.69
C GLY A 44 8.81 6.06 14.54
N THR A 45 9.33 6.94 13.67
CA THR A 45 8.76 8.26 13.42
C THR A 45 7.35 8.16 12.85
N THR A 46 6.40 8.83 13.45
CA THR A 46 5.00 8.86 13.00
C THR A 46 4.64 10.25 12.46
N ARG A 47 3.91 10.27 11.34
CA ARG A 47 3.38 11.51 10.74
C ARG A 47 1.92 11.33 10.33
N LEU A 48 1.13 12.39 10.45
CA LEU A 48 -0.22 12.43 9.89
C LEU A 48 -0.15 12.63 8.37
N LEU A 49 -1.06 11.97 7.67
CA LEU A 49 -1.18 12.06 6.22
C LEU A 49 -2.50 12.74 5.83
N SER A 50 -2.43 13.56 4.80
CA SER A 50 -3.57 14.22 4.15
C SER A 50 -3.56 13.90 2.65
N PRO A 51 -4.62 14.24 1.90
CA PRO A 51 -4.61 14.10 0.44
C PRO A 51 -3.35 14.73 -0.19
N ARG A 52 -2.74 14.04 -1.13
CA ARG A 52 -1.46 14.30 -1.81
C ARG A 52 -0.21 14.01 -0.98
N SER A 53 -0.32 13.63 0.30
CA SER A 53 0.86 13.17 1.06
C SER A 53 1.48 11.95 0.38
N GLU A 54 2.81 11.95 0.31
CA GLU A 54 3.57 10.82 -0.23
C GLU A 54 3.63 9.65 0.76
N VAL A 55 3.57 8.44 0.22
CA VAL A 55 3.86 7.21 0.94
C VAL A 55 5.07 6.50 0.31
N ARG A 56 5.85 5.79 1.12
CA ARG A 56 7.12 5.20 0.70
C ARG A 56 7.23 3.76 1.20
N THR A 57 8.11 3.00 0.57
CA THR A 57 8.56 1.70 1.08
C THR A 57 9.02 1.84 2.53
N GLY A 58 8.61 0.89 3.38
CA GLY A 58 8.86 0.89 4.83
C GLY A 58 7.80 1.63 5.67
N ASP A 59 6.91 2.42 5.06
CA ASP A 59 5.81 3.05 5.78
C ASP A 59 4.77 2.01 6.23
N THR A 60 4.34 2.10 7.49
CA THR A 60 3.14 1.42 8.00
C THR A 60 2.04 2.46 8.10
N LEU A 61 1.01 2.31 7.27
CA LEU A 61 -0.14 3.20 7.18
C LEU A 61 -1.23 2.70 8.13
N SER A 62 -1.77 3.58 8.97
CA SER A 62 -2.83 3.22 9.93
C SER A 62 -3.98 4.21 9.89
N THR A 63 -5.20 3.67 9.80
CA THR A 63 -6.44 4.42 9.93
C THR A 63 -7.00 4.25 11.34
N GLU A 64 -7.52 5.34 11.90
CA GLU A 64 -8.24 5.33 13.17
C GLU A 64 -9.64 4.73 13.03
N ARG A 65 -10.36 4.62 14.16
CA ARG A 65 -11.78 4.26 14.19
C ARG A 65 -12.57 5.26 13.31
N ASP A 66 -13.51 4.75 12.55
CA ASP A 66 -14.36 5.54 11.63
C ASP A 66 -13.60 6.27 10.51
N SER A 67 -12.33 5.90 10.29
CA SER A 67 -11.48 6.51 9.27
C SER A 67 -11.30 5.60 8.07
N HIS A 68 -11.24 6.20 6.88
CA HIS A 68 -10.96 5.52 5.62
C HIS A 68 -9.86 6.28 4.87
N ALA A 69 -9.03 5.57 4.13
CA ALA A 69 -8.02 6.18 3.29
C ALA A 69 -7.88 5.43 1.96
N GLN A 70 -7.63 6.16 0.89
CA GLN A 70 -7.27 5.59 -0.41
C GLN A 70 -5.89 6.07 -0.81
N ILE A 71 -5.04 5.13 -1.17
CA ILE A 71 -3.68 5.34 -1.63
C ILE A 71 -3.59 4.89 -3.09
N ASN A 72 -3.05 5.75 -3.95
CA ASN A 72 -2.72 5.42 -5.33
C ASN A 72 -1.22 5.23 -5.45
N PHE A 73 -0.81 4.09 -6.03
CA PHE A 73 0.58 3.76 -6.29
C PHE A 73 0.99 4.16 -7.71
N SER A 74 2.28 4.34 -7.94
CA SER A 74 2.80 4.82 -9.24
C SER A 74 2.62 3.82 -10.38
N ASP A 75 2.36 2.53 -10.09
CA ASP A 75 2.00 1.50 -11.06
C ASP A 75 0.50 1.47 -11.42
N GLY A 76 -0.30 2.37 -10.84
CA GLY A 76 -1.75 2.44 -10.98
C GLY A 76 -2.53 1.56 -10.01
N ALA A 77 -1.88 0.85 -9.11
CA ALA A 77 -2.58 0.12 -8.05
C ALA A 77 -3.26 1.09 -7.08
N GLN A 78 -4.39 0.65 -6.52
CA GLN A 78 -5.14 1.39 -5.52
C GLN A 78 -5.37 0.52 -4.29
N VAL A 79 -5.05 1.06 -3.12
CA VAL A 79 -5.30 0.44 -1.83
C VAL A 79 -6.26 1.31 -1.04
N THR A 80 -7.39 0.76 -0.65
CA THR A 80 -8.38 1.43 0.21
C THR A 80 -8.36 0.77 1.58
N LEU A 81 -7.94 1.51 2.61
CA LEU A 81 -7.94 1.08 3.99
C LEU A 81 -9.33 1.34 4.62
N LYS A 82 -9.82 0.37 5.36
CA LYS A 82 -11.04 0.45 6.19
C LYS A 82 -10.72 1.05 7.56
N PRO A 83 -11.72 1.32 8.42
CA PRO A 83 -11.49 1.74 9.79
C PRO A 83 -10.60 0.76 10.58
N SER A 84 -9.82 1.30 11.50
CA SER A 84 -8.95 0.53 12.42
C SER A 84 -8.04 -0.47 11.69
N SER A 85 -7.49 -0.05 10.54
CA SER A 85 -6.65 -0.90 9.70
C SER A 85 -5.20 -0.45 9.73
N SER A 86 -4.29 -1.42 9.68
CA SER A 86 -2.85 -1.17 9.57
C SER A 86 -2.27 -1.98 8.42
N PHE A 87 -1.60 -1.28 7.52
CA PHE A 87 -1.06 -1.79 6.26
C PHE A 87 0.38 -1.33 6.07
N ARG A 88 1.30 -2.25 5.83
CA ARG A 88 2.71 -1.94 5.62
C ARG A 88 3.10 -2.14 4.16
N ILE A 89 3.86 -1.19 3.64
CA ILE A 89 4.52 -1.26 2.33
C ILE A 89 5.91 -1.86 2.56
N ASP A 90 6.05 -3.17 2.39
CA ASP A 90 7.31 -3.86 2.67
C ASP A 90 8.36 -3.55 1.61
N ASN A 91 7.98 -3.59 0.33
CA ASN A 91 8.80 -3.19 -0.79
C ASN A 91 7.93 -2.80 -1.99
N PHE A 92 8.26 -1.69 -2.62
CA PHE A 92 7.63 -1.27 -3.86
C PHE A 92 8.69 -0.73 -4.82
N GLY A 93 8.72 -1.28 -6.02
CA GLY A 93 9.53 -0.84 -7.13
C GLY A 93 8.72 -0.94 -8.42
N PHE A 94 8.66 0.14 -9.18
CA PHE A 94 8.00 0.16 -10.48
C PHE A 94 8.75 1.07 -11.44
N THR A 95 9.14 0.50 -12.58
CA THR A 95 9.76 1.24 -13.69
C THR A 95 9.17 0.74 -14.99
N LYS A 96 8.59 1.65 -15.79
CA LYS A 96 7.92 1.27 -17.05
C LYS A 96 8.82 0.47 -17.97
N GLU A 97 10.09 0.86 -18.03
CA GLU A 97 11.10 0.34 -18.94
C GLU A 97 11.78 -0.95 -18.45
N ARG A 98 11.66 -1.27 -17.14
CA ARG A 98 12.36 -2.40 -16.51
C ARG A 98 11.43 -3.31 -15.71
N PRO A 99 10.49 -4.04 -16.35
CA PRO A 99 9.50 -4.88 -15.64
C PRO A 99 10.11 -5.99 -14.77
N LYS A 100 11.36 -6.39 -15.05
CA LYS A 100 12.07 -7.40 -14.25
C LYS A 100 12.40 -6.92 -12.84
N GLU A 101 12.52 -5.60 -12.64
CA GLU A 101 12.80 -4.95 -11.37
C GLU A 101 11.52 -4.62 -10.57
N ASP A 102 10.36 -4.81 -11.17
CA ASP A 102 9.08 -4.56 -10.51
C ASP A 102 8.95 -5.40 -9.22
N SER A 103 8.38 -4.79 -8.19
CA SER A 103 8.09 -5.45 -6.91
C SER A 103 6.96 -4.72 -6.19
N PHE A 104 6.00 -5.48 -5.64
CA PHE A 104 4.95 -4.94 -4.77
C PHE A 104 4.69 -5.93 -3.63
N LEU A 105 5.48 -5.80 -2.57
CA LEU A 105 5.39 -6.61 -1.36
C LEU A 105 4.75 -5.78 -0.26
N THR A 106 3.71 -6.32 0.36
CA THR A 106 2.92 -5.61 1.38
C THR A 106 2.48 -6.55 2.48
N SER A 107 2.06 -6.00 3.62
CA SER A 107 1.51 -6.77 4.73
C SER A 107 0.28 -6.09 5.32
N VAL A 108 -0.78 -6.85 5.56
CA VAL A 108 -1.92 -6.46 6.38
C VAL A 108 -1.63 -6.88 7.81
N LEU A 109 -1.54 -5.93 8.71
CA LEU A 109 -1.21 -6.18 10.12
C LEU A 109 -2.46 -6.32 10.97
N THR A 110 -3.50 -5.55 10.64
CA THR A 110 -4.82 -5.60 11.30
C THR A 110 -5.88 -4.91 10.45
N GLY A 111 -7.14 -5.20 10.72
CA GLY A 111 -8.28 -4.55 10.08
C GLY A 111 -8.53 -5.04 8.66
N GLY A 112 -9.00 -4.16 7.79
CA GLY A 112 -9.42 -4.53 6.45
C GLY A 112 -8.99 -3.54 5.39
N LEU A 113 -8.83 -4.07 4.17
CA LEU A 113 -8.53 -3.26 3.00
C LEU A 113 -9.15 -3.84 1.73
N ARG A 114 -9.17 -3.03 0.69
CA ARG A 114 -9.45 -3.43 -0.69
C ARG A 114 -8.27 -3.03 -1.56
N ILE A 115 -7.87 -3.92 -2.45
CA ILE A 115 -6.82 -3.66 -3.43
C ILE A 115 -7.38 -3.83 -4.83
N VAL A 116 -7.10 -2.85 -5.70
CA VAL A 116 -7.13 -2.97 -7.15
C VAL A 116 -5.69 -3.03 -7.60
N THR A 117 -5.28 -4.12 -8.21
CA THR A 117 -3.88 -4.30 -8.60
C THR A 117 -3.52 -3.48 -9.84
N GLY A 118 -2.31 -2.94 -9.84
CA GLY A 118 -1.75 -2.14 -10.93
C GLY A 118 -0.91 -2.95 -11.92
N LEU A 119 0.01 -2.25 -12.59
CA LEU A 119 0.84 -2.82 -13.62
C LEU A 119 1.83 -3.87 -13.10
N VAL A 120 2.37 -3.73 -11.89
CA VAL A 120 3.26 -4.74 -11.29
C VAL A 120 2.57 -6.09 -11.25
N GLY A 121 1.38 -6.16 -10.66
CA GLY A 121 0.61 -7.40 -10.55
C GLY A 121 0.08 -7.95 -11.86
N SER A 122 -0.21 -7.08 -12.85
CA SER A 122 -0.68 -7.50 -14.17
C SER A 122 0.44 -8.01 -15.07
N ARG A 123 1.64 -7.42 -14.98
CA ARG A 123 2.82 -7.82 -15.78
C ARG A 123 3.48 -9.09 -15.27
N SER A 124 3.60 -9.23 -13.95
CA SER A 124 4.28 -10.36 -13.34
C SER A 124 3.66 -10.75 -12.00
N ARG A 125 3.00 -11.89 -11.96
CA ARG A 125 2.32 -12.43 -10.78
C ARG A 125 3.25 -12.67 -9.60
N SER A 126 4.47 -13.12 -9.86
CA SER A 126 5.47 -13.40 -8.83
C SER A 126 6.04 -12.15 -8.16
N LYS A 127 5.76 -10.97 -8.72
CA LYS A 127 6.25 -9.67 -8.22
C LYS A 127 5.28 -9.00 -7.24
N PHE A 128 4.05 -9.52 -7.13
CA PHE A 128 3.09 -9.07 -6.12
C PHE A 128 2.92 -10.13 -5.05
N SER A 129 3.00 -9.70 -3.80
CA SER A 129 2.72 -10.54 -2.64
C SER A 129 2.17 -9.71 -1.49
N MET A 130 1.12 -10.20 -0.84
CA MET A 130 0.55 -9.60 0.36
C MET A 130 0.58 -10.61 1.51
N GLY A 131 1.37 -10.28 2.54
CA GLY A 131 1.40 -11.02 3.80
C GLY A 131 0.16 -10.71 4.65
N THR A 132 -0.34 -11.71 5.34
CA THR A 132 -1.36 -11.61 6.40
C THR A 132 -0.86 -12.36 7.63
N ALA A 133 -1.61 -12.31 8.73
CA ALA A 133 -1.24 -13.04 9.95
C ALA A 133 -1.13 -14.57 9.76
N THR A 134 -1.79 -15.15 8.75
CA THR A 134 -1.93 -16.61 8.58
C THR A 134 -1.54 -17.15 7.22
N ALA A 135 -1.29 -16.28 6.23
CA ALA A 135 -0.95 -16.71 4.87
C ALA A 135 -0.32 -15.60 4.05
N THR A 136 0.26 -15.99 2.93
CA THR A 136 0.68 -15.10 1.85
C THR A 136 -0.32 -15.19 0.70
N ILE A 137 -0.72 -14.03 0.15
CA ILE A 137 -1.65 -13.91 -0.96
C ILE A 137 -0.88 -13.44 -2.19
N GLY A 138 -0.84 -14.29 -3.21
CA GLY A 138 -0.42 -13.96 -4.56
C GLY A 138 -1.63 -13.65 -5.44
N ILE A 139 -1.44 -12.87 -6.51
CA ILE A 139 -2.54 -12.40 -7.37
C ILE A 139 -2.37 -12.79 -8.83
N ARG A 140 -3.48 -12.67 -9.55
CA ARG A 140 -3.54 -12.83 -11.01
C ARG A 140 -4.44 -11.75 -11.63
N GLY A 141 -3.95 -10.47 -11.64
CA GLY A 141 -4.70 -9.34 -12.19
C GLY A 141 -6.03 -9.17 -11.45
N THR A 142 -6.00 -8.68 -10.22
CA THR A 142 -7.10 -8.94 -9.29
C THR A 142 -7.60 -7.67 -8.62
N THR A 143 -8.90 -7.64 -8.34
CA THR A 143 -9.52 -6.77 -7.34
C THR A 143 -10.05 -7.64 -6.22
N PHE A 144 -9.57 -7.41 -5.00
CA PHE A 144 -9.96 -8.19 -3.83
C PHE A 144 -9.98 -7.36 -2.56
N SER A 145 -10.65 -7.86 -1.54
CA SER A 145 -10.64 -7.32 -0.18
C SER A 145 -10.10 -8.36 0.77
N ALA A 146 -9.29 -7.94 1.73
CA ALA A 146 -8.78 -8.77 2.81
C ALA A 146 -9.14 -8.13 4.16
N HIS A 147 -9.49 -8.98 5.13
CA HIS A 147 -9.85 -8.59 6.50
C HIS A 147 -9.14 -9.50 7.47
N ASP A 148 -8.26 -8.94 8.30
CA ASP A 148 -7.68 -9.62 9.42
C ASP A 148 -8.59 -9.45 10.64
N CYS A 149 -9.34 -10.48 10.95
CA CYS A 149 -10.22 -10.56 12.12
C CYS A 149 -9.56 -11.31 13.30
N ILE A 150 -8.23 -11.56 13.23
CA ILE A 150 -7.45 -12.20 14.31
C ILE A 150 -6.99 -11.14 15.29
N ALA A 151 -6.32 -10.11 14.78
CA ALA A 151 -5.80 -9.01 15.61
C ALA A 151 -6.88 -8.00 16.01
N SER A 152 -7.95 -7.86 15.20
CA SER A 152 -9.11 -7.02 15.50
C SER A 152 -10.40 -7.80 15.29
N ALA A 153 -11.26 -7.81 16.30
CA ALA A 153 -12.54 -8.51 16.19
C ALA A 153 -13.41 -7.91 15.06
N CYS A 154 -13.78 -8.76 14.10
CA CYS A 154 -14.84 -8.44 13.14
C CYS A 154 -16.16 -8.93 13.74
N ALA A 155 -17.14 -8.02 13.90
CA ALA A 155 -18.39 -8.33 14.58
C ALA A 155 -19.07 -9.59 13.98
N GLY A 156 -19.32 -10.58 14.84
CA GLY A 156 -19.99 -11.82 14.47
C GLY A 156 -19.17 -12.84 13.68
N LEU A 157 -17.90 -12.58 13.41
CA LEU A 157 -17.00 -13.49 12.70
C LEU A 157 -16.02 -14.19 13.63
N LYS A 158 -15.63 -15.41 13.27
CA LYS A 158 -14.54 -16.12 13.96
C LYS A 158 -13.20 -15.43 13.73
N PRO A 159 -12.24 -15.56 14.66
CA PRO A 159 -10.86 -15.09 14.45
C PRO A 159 -10.21 -15.81 13.27
N ALA A 160 -10.08 -15.13 12.15
CA ALA A 160 -9.49 -15.62 10.91
C ALA A 160 -9.15 -14.48 9.97
N VAL A 161 -8.39 -14.75 8.92
CA VAL A 161 -8.26 -13.84 7.79
C VAL A 161 -9.32 -14.23 6.76
N TYR A 162 -10.11 -13.24 6.32
CA TYR A 162 -11.13 -13.41 5.28
C TYR A 162 -10.72 -12.65 4.03
N VAL A 163 -10.90 -13.26 2.87
CA VAL A 163 -10.60 -12.64 1.58
C VAL A 163 -11.75 -12.84 0.63
N GLY A 164 -12.20 -11.77 -0.02
CA GLY A 164 -13.22 -11.83 -1.07
C GLY A 164 -12.67 -11.28 -2.38
N VAL A 165 -12.83 -12.02 -3.47
CA VAL A 165 -12.35 -11.64 -4.81
C VAL A 165 -13.49 -11.06 -5.64
N SER A 166 -13.34 -9.81 -6.11
CA SER A 166 -14.33 -9.16 -6.98
C SER A 166 -14.05 -9.38 -8.46
N ASN A 167 -12.76 -9.43 -8.83
CA ASN A 167 -12.32 -9.59 -10.22
C ASN A 167 -10.99 -10.33 -10.25
N GLY A 168 -10.76 -11.17 -11.28
CA GLY A 168 -9.55 -11.96 -11.43
C GLY A 168 -9.49 -13.15 -10.50
N SER A 169 -8.31 -13.50 -10.00
CA SER A 169 -8.10 -14.60 -9.05
C SER A 169 -6.89 -14.37 -8.15
N ILE A 170 -6.91 -15.00 -6.99
CA ILE A 170 -5.77 -15.01 -6.05
C ILE A 170 -5.37 -16.47 -5.75
N VAL A 171 -4.18 -16.64 -5.20
CA VAL A 171 -3.74 -17.87 -4.53
C VAL A 171 -3.32 -17.49 -3.11
N ALA A 172 -3.97 -18.03 -2.11
CA ALA A 172 -3.54 -17.94 -0.73
C ALA A 172 -2.76 -19.20 -0.36
N GLN A 173 -1.61 -19.02 0.29
CA GLN A 173 -0.70 -20.11 0.65
C GLN A 173 -0.16 -19.92 2.07
N ASN A 174 -0.10 -21.03 2.81
CA ASN A 174 0.60 -21.15 4.08
C ASN A 174 1.29 -22.51 4.19
N GLU A 175 1.87 -22.84 5.34
CA GLU A 175 2.54 -24.13 5.60
C GLU A 175 1.61 -25.36 5.49
N PHE A 176 0.29 -25.17 5.66
CA PHE A 176 -0.70 -26.24 5.60
C PHE A 176 -1.26 -26.48 4.19
N GLY A 177 -0.93 -25.63 3.23
CA GLY A 177 -1.32 -25.78 1.83
C GLY A 177 -1.68 -24.48 1.14
N GLN A 178 -2.29 -24.63 -0.05
CA GLN A 178 -2.72 -23.49 -0.87
C GLN A 178 -4.16 -23.65 -1.33
N GLN A 179 -4.81 -22.50 -1.61
CA GLN A 179 -6.15 -22.42 -2.18
C GLN A 179 -6.21 -21.31 -3.22
N GLN A 180 -6.67 -21.65 -4.41
CA GLN A 180 -7.02 -20.67 -5.43
C GLN A 180 -8.44 -20.17 -5.19
N VAL A 181 -8.67 -18.88 -5.41
CA VAL A 181 -9.96 -18.20 -5.23
C VAL A 181 -10.23 -17.36 -6.47
N ALA A 182 -11.35 -17.60 -7.12
CA ALA A 182 -11.79 -16.88 -8.31
C ALA A 182 -12.74 -15.71 -7.95
N ALA A 183 -13.05 -14.88 -8.95
CA ALA A 183 -14.04 -13.81 -8.80
C ALA A 183 -15.38 -14.36 -8.28
N GLY A 184 -16.00 -13.64 -7.34
CA GLY A 184 -17.23 -14.01 -6.66
C GLY A 184 -17.05 -14.99 -5.49
N GLN A 185 -15.86 -15.54 -5.29
CA GLN A 185 -15.58 -16.47 -4.19
C GLN A 185 -14.99 -15.78 -2.97
N PHE A 186 -15.18 -16.44 -1.83
CA PHE A 186 -14.64 -16.03 -0.53
C PHE A 186 -13.74 -17.11 0.05
N LEU A 187 -12.75 -16.67 0.81
CA LEU A 187 -11.77 -17.51 1.47
C LEU A 187 -11.75 -17.20 2.96
N ILE A 188 -11.58 -18.25 3.76
CA ILE A 188 -11.24 -18.14 5.19
C ILE A 188 -9.89 -18.82 5.44
N ILE A 189 -9.06 -18.19 6.28
CA ILE A 189 -7.75 -18.72 6.69
C ILE A 189 -7.68 -18.63 8.21
N GLU A 190 -8.00 -19.70 8.88
CA GLU A 190 -7.89 -19.86 10.32
C GLU A 190 -6.43 -20.14 10.70
N LYS A 191 -6.02 -19.72 11.89
CA LYS A 191 -4.65 -19.97 12.38
C LYS A 191 -4.40 -21.48 12.50
N GLY A 192 -3.29 -21.96 11.95
CA GLY A 192 -2.92 -23.37 11.98
C GLY A 192 -3.71 -24.25 11.02
N GLN A 193 -4.45 -23.69 10.07
CA GLN A 193 -5.24 -24.43 9.10
C GLN A 193 -4.91 -24.06 7.66
N ARG A 194 -5.18 -25.00 6.75
CA ARG A 194 -5.11 -24.74 5.31
C ARG A 194 -6.16 -23.71 4.89
N PRO A 195 -5.81 -22.77 3.98
CA PRO A 195 -6.79 -21.87 3.38
C PRO A 195 -7.92 -22.66 2.71
N ARG A 196 -9.18 -22.26 2.89
CA ARG A 196 -10.36 -22.94 2.31
C ARG A 196 -11.42 -21.95 1.85
N LEU A 197 -12.19 -22.34 0.85
CA LEU A 197 -13.34 -21.54 0.41
C LEU A 197 -14.42 -21.52 1.50
N THR A 198 -15.16 -20.43 1.55
CA THR A 198 -16.30 -20.22 2.46
C THR A 198 -17.40 -19.47 1.74
N ASP A 199 -18.60 -19.48 2.30
CA ASP A 199 -19.67 -18.59 1.88
C ASP A 199 -19.32 -17.12 2.20
N ASN A 200 -20.09 -16.22 1.61
CA ASN A 200 -19.90 -14.78 1.89
C ASN A 200 -20.08 -14.49 3.39
N PRO A 201 -19.02 -14.07 4.09
CA PRO A 201 -19.11 -13.79 5.52
C PRO A 201 -19.78 -12.44 5.85
N GLY A 202 -20.44 -11.80 4.87
CA GLY A 202 -21.05 -10.48 5.04
C GLY A 202 -20.07 -9.31 4.94
N LEU A 203 -18.82 -9.57 4.56
CA LEU A 203 -17.82 -8.53 4.39
C LEU A 203 -18.01 -7.82 3.04
N ALA A 204 -18.12 -6.49 3.08
CA ALA A 204 -18.24 -5.70 1.86
C ALA A 204 -16.93 -5.74 1.07
N ILE A 205 -17.01 -6.17 -0.19
CA ILE A 205 -15.92 -6.14 -1.18
C ILE A 205 -15.94 -4.90 -2.08
N ALA A 206 -17.01 -4.08 -1.96
CA ALA A 206 -17.14 -2.82 -2.66
C ALA A 206 -16.31 -1.70 -1.98
N PRO A 207 -15.87 -0.67 -2.73
CA PRO A 207 -15.26 0.51 -2.12
C PRO A 207 -16.29 1.24 -1.23
N PRO A 208 -15.83 1.95 -0.17
CA PRO A 208 -16.71 2.77 0.64
C PRO A 208 -17.48 3.79 -0.21
N GLN A 209 -18.76 3.96 0.05
CA GLN A 209 -19.61 4.91 -0.70
C GLN A 209 -19.08 6.35 -0.62
N ALA A 210 -18.37 6.71 0.45
CA ALA A 210 -17.73 8.01 0.62
C ALA A 210 -16.73 8.35 -0.51
N PHE A 211 -16.13 7.34 -1.16
CA PHE A 211 -15.20 7.55 -2.28
C PHE A 211 -15.87 7.43 -3.66
N LEU A 212 -17.13 7.02 -3.72
CA LEU A 212 -17.89 6.91 -4.96
C LEU A 212 -18.64 8.20 -5.32
N LYS A 213 -18.83 9.11 -4.36
CA LYS A 213 -19.43 10.42 -4.63
C LYS A 213 -18.36 11.32 -5.24
N PRO A 214 -18.60 11.92 -6.42
CA PRO A 214 -17.74 12.99 -6.91
C PRO A 214 -17.72 14.07 -5.83
N THR A 215 -16.55 14.49 -5.40
CA THR A 215 -16.39 15.67 -4.57
C THR A 215 -16.96 16.82 -5.41
N ALA A 216 -18.12 17.33 -5.05
CA ALA A 216 -18.66 18.54 -5.64
C ALA A 216 -17.69 19.67 -5.27
N ALA A 217 -16.70 19.90 -6.11
CA ALA A 217 -15.91 21.11 -6.14
C ALA A 217 -16.84 22.20 -6.65
N GLY A 218 -17.46 22.95 -5.74
CA GLY A 218 -18.41 24.00 -6.09
C GLY A 218 -19.15 24.53 -4.88
N GLY A 219 -18.43 24.90 -3.84
CA GLY A 219 -18.93 25.88 -2.90
C GLY A 219 -19.16 27.17 -3.69
N LYS A 220 -20.41 27.50 -4.02
CA LYS A 220 -20.78 28.85 -4.47
C LYS A 220 -20.29 29.82 -3.39
N ALA A 221 -19.36 30.70 -3.77
CA ALA A 221 -19.04 31.86 -2.99
C ALA A 221 -20.35 32.61 -2.74
N SER A 222 -20.81 32.65 -1.51
CA SER A 222 -21.90 33.53 -1.08
C SER A 222 -21.36 34.97 -1.21
N GLU A 223 -21.85 35.64 -2.21
CA GLU A 223 -21.67 37.06 -2.46
C GLU A 223 -22.27 37.82 -1.27
N CYS A 224 -21.40 38.35 -0.40
CA CYS A 224 -21.81 39.27 0.63
C CYS A 224 -22.18 40.59 -0.03
N ILE A 225 -23.47 40.84 -0.21
CA ILE A 225 -23.99 42.16 -0.57
C ILE A 225 -23.98 43.00 0.70
N VAL A 226 -23.03 43.95 0.76
CA VAL A 226 -23.03 45.04 1.76
C VAL A 226 -23.99 46.11 1.25
N ARG A 227 -25.06 46.36 2.03
CA ARG A 227 -25.90 47.57 1.90
C ARG A 227 -25.44 48.62 2.89
#